data_bfcf8a90e92f6fc90edcb7622ec04c9e
#
_entry.id   bfcf8a90e92f6fc90edcb7622ec04c9e
#
_cell.length_a   1.000
_cell.length_b   1.000
_cell.length_c   1.000
_cell.angle_alpha   90.00
_cell.angle_beta   90.00
_cell.angle_gamma   90.00
#
_symmetry.space_group_name_H-M   'P 1'
#
loop_
_entity.id
_entity.type
_entity.pdbx_description
1 polymer ?
#
loop_
_entity_poly.entity_id
_entity_poly.type
_entity_poly.pdbx_seq_one_letter_code
_entity_poly.pdbx_strand_id
1 'polypeptide(L)'
;SFIIETGIEHNDYIRCTLVDMYARCGSLERAYAVFERLTKENIVMWNTLIIGYCDYGFSKQALELFYEMQCEGIKPQRVTFIGALKACTNILAYDNGRKIHVDIVESGLEWGTYIGNALINMYGKCGNLTDAKCVFERLPSQNTVTWNSLITVFVQYGACEEALQIFQKMQIQFEPDKVTFICVIKACLQIAALQYGKVVHTLVVDSIFASDISVNNTLIDMYVNCGSFHDAQCVFHKMSNPNVVTWSTLIAGYADHGQAEEALELFEKMHEDGIQPNEVTFVGILKACSSIGAIQHVWSVHSLVIENGL
;
A
#
# COMPACT_ATOMS: atom_id res chain seq x y z
N SER A 1 -20.05 25.19 -22.89
CA SER A 1 -20.16 25.98 -22.33
C SER A 1 -19.47 27.29 -22.41
N PHE A 2 -19.46 28.01 -21.30
CA PHE A 2 -19.05 29.43 -21.21
C PHE A 2 -17.62 29.70 -21.72
N ILE A 3 -16.67 28.77 -21.54
CA ILE A 3 -15.28 28.92 -22.01
C ILE A 3 -15.19 28.90 -23.55
N ILE A 4 -16.03 28.09 -24.20
CA ILE A 4 -16.10 27.97 -25.68
C ILE A 4 -16.64 29.26 -26.30
N GLU A 5 -17.63 29.90 -25.67
CA GLU A 5 -18.29 31.09 -26.11
C GLU A 5 -17.43 32.38 -25.98
N THR A 6 -16.46 32.37 -25.07
CA THR A 6 -15.63 33.56 -24.77
C THR A 6 -14.31 33.62 -25.54
N GLY A 7 -13.98 32.62 -26.37
CA GLY A 7 -12.72 32.59 -27.13
C GLY A 7 -11.44 32.38 -26.26
N ILE A 8 -11.63 32.15 -24.97
CA ILE A 8 -10.53 31.92 -23.99
C ILE A 8 -9.85 30.54 -24.21
N GLU A 9 -10.47 29.71 -25.07
CA GLU A 9 -9.90 28.43 -25.52
C GLU A 9 -8.50 28.54 -26.17
N HIS A 10 -8.11 29.74 -26.62
CA HIS A 10 -6.81 29.95 -27.26
C HIS A 10 -5.65 30.19 -26.26
N ASN A 11 -5.96 30.24 -24.97
CA ASN A 11 -4.92 30.38 -23.95
C ASN A 11 -4.45 28.99 -23.48
N ASP A 12 -3.21 28.62 -23.81
CA ASP A 12 -2.60 27.32 -23.47
C ASP A 12 -2.59 27.05 -21.97
N TYR A 13 -2.50 28.08 -21.13
CA TYR A 13 -2.58 27.95 -19.68
C TYR A 13 -3.95 27.42 -19.21
N ILE A 14 -5.02 27.99 -19.76
CA ILE A 14 -6.41 27.55 -19.44
C ILE A 14 -6.64 26.12 -19.92
N ARG A 15 -6.13 25.79 -21.10
CA ARG A 15 -6.24 24.44 -21.66
C ARG A 15 -5.47 23.41 -20.81
N CYS A 16 -4.23 23.73 -20.36
CA CYS A 16 -3.48 22.88 -19.44
C CYS A 16 -4.26 22.65 -18.14
N THR A 17 -4.88 23.72 -17.60
CA THR A 17 -5.69 23.62 -16.38
C THR A 17 -6.94 22.77 -16.60
N LEU A 18 -7.57 22.84 -17.79
CA LEU A 18 -8.71 22.00 -18.14
C LEU A 18 -8.32 20.51 -18.25
N VAL A 19 -7.18 20.21 -18.88
CA VAL A 19 -6.65 18.84 -18.94
C VAL A 19 -6.42 18.30 -17.53
N ASP A 20 -5.76 19.07 -16.66
CA ASP A 20 -5.51 18.68 -15.26
C ASP A 20 -6.82 18.47 -14.50
N MET A 21 -7.77 19.42 -14.63
CA MET A 21 -9.07 19.29 -13.99
C MET A 21 -9.84 18.04 -14.46
N TYR A 22 -9.95 17.80 -15.76
CA TYR A 22 -10.65 16.64 -16.29
C TYR A 22 -9.95 15.34 -15.91
N ALA A 23 -8.61 15.30 -15.93
CA ALA A 23 -7.83 14.13 -15.51
C ALA A 23 -8.07 13.82 -14.03
N ARG A 24 -8.02 14.83 -13.15
CA ARG A 24 -8.28 14.66 -11.70
C ARG A 24 -9.73 14.26 -11.38
N CYS A 25 -10.69 14.70 -12.21
CA CYS A 25 -12.10 14.30 -12.07
C CYS A 25 -12.42 12.94 -12.69
N GLY A 26 -11.44 12.21 -13.23
CA GLY A 26 -11.65 10.91 -13.87
C GLY A 26 -12.29 10.96 -15.26
N SER A 27 -12.51 12.16 -15.82
CA SER A 27 -13.06 12.34 -17.17
C SER A 27 -11.96 12.31 -18.23
N LEU A 28 -11.24 11.17 -18.33
CA LEU A 28 -10.02 11.02 -19.13
C LEU A 28 -10.26 11.24 -20.63
N GLU A 29 -11.40 10.80 -21.15
CA GLU A 29 -11.77 11.04 -22.56
C GLU A 29 -11.88 12.53 -22.88
N ARG A 30 -12.45 13.32 -21.96
CA ARG A 30 -12.55 14.78 -22.13
C ARG A 30 -11.18 15.45 -21.98
N ALA A 31 -10.35 14.97 -21.03
CA ALA A 31 -8.98 15.44 -20.87
C ALA A 31 -8.19 15.23 -22.17
N TYR A 32 -8.27 14.04 -22.75
CA TYR A 32 -7.60 13.69 -24.00
C TYR A 32 -8.14 14.50 -25.18
N ALA A 33 -9.46 14.66 -25.30
CA ALA A 33 -10.07 15.47 -26.38
C ALA A 33 -9.66 16.96 -26.34
N VAL A 34 -9.41 17.52 -25.14
CA VAL A 34 -8.83 18.86 -25.00
C VAL A 34 -7.37 18.85 -25.39
N PHE A 35 -6.62 17.84 -24.98
CA PHE A 35 -5.20 17.68 -25.28
C PHE A 35 -4.92 17.54 -26.78
N GLU A 36 -5.71 16.75 -27.52
CA GLU A 36 -5.55 16.58 -28.97
C GLU A 36 -5.65 17.91 -29.78
N ARG A 37 -6.36 18.91 -29.26
CA ARG A 37 -6.53 20.23 -29.89
C ARG A 37 -5.39 21.20 -29.58
N LEU A 38 -4.37 20.75 -28.82
CA LEU A 38 -3.24 21.55 -28.37
C LEU A 38 -1.98 21.25 -29.19
N THR A 39 -1.03 22.19 -29.16
CA THR A 39 0.33 21.91 -29.57
C THR A 39 0.91 20.89 -28.57
N LYS A 40 1.24 19.71 -29.06
CA LYS A 40 1.71 18.58 -28.21
C LYS A 40 3.13 18.82 -27.62
N GLU A 41 3.63 20.04 -27.64
CA GLU A 41 4.98 20.40 -27.17
C GLU A 41 5.13 20.46 -25.64
N ASN A 42 4.01 20.62 -24.92
CA ASN A 42 4.04 20.83 -23.47
C ASN A 42 4.10 19.51 -22.67
N ILE A 43 5.28 19.18 -22.16
CA ILE A 43 5.53 17.97 -21.36
C ILE A 43 4.64 17.86 -20.11
N VAL A 44 4.21 18.98 -19.52
CA VAL A 44 3.35 18.97 -18.33
C VAL A 44 2.01 18.29 -18.62
N MET A 45 1.45 18.54 -19.81
CA MET A 45 0.18 17.92 -20.22
C MET A 45 0.32 16.43 -20.44
N TRP A 46 1.41 15.99 -21.09
CA TRP A 46 1.72 14.57 -21.22
C TRP A 46 1.82 13.90 -19.85
N ASN A 47 2.57 14.49 -18.93
CA ASN A 47 2.71 13.96 -17.57
C ASN A 47 1.35 13.88 -16.85
N THR A 48 0.52 14.92 -16.96
CA THR A 48 -0.82 14.96 -16.35
C THR A 48 -1.70 13.82 -16.87
N LEU A 49 -1.69 13.59 -18.20
CA LEU A 49 -2.47 12.50 -18.79
C LEU A 49 -1.91 11.13 -18.39
N ILE A 50 -0.60 10.90 -18.52
CA ILE A 50 0.04 9.61 -18.16
C ILE A 50 -0.29 9.25 -16.71
N ILE A 51 -0.14 10.21 -15.78
CA ILE A 51 -0.43 9.99 -14.37
C ILE A 51 -1.94 9.77 -14.15
N GLY A 52 -2.77 10.62 -14.75
CA GLY A 52 -4.23 10.51 -14.65
C GLY A 52 -4.75 9.16 -15.13
N TYR A 53 -4.29 8.68 -16.29
CA TYR A 53 -4.65 7.34 -16.77
C TYR A 53 -4.20 6.23 -15.82
N CYS A 54 -3.00 6.35 -15.21
CA CYS A 54 -2.54 5.40 -14.18
C CYS A 54 -3.42 5.40 -12.94
N ASP A 55 -3.83 6.57 -12.45
CA ASP A 55 -4.58 6.73 -11.21
C ASP A 55 -6.00 6.16 -11.31
N TYR A 56 -6.57 6.21 -12.51
CA TYR A 56 -7.90 5.64 -12.77
C TYR A 56 -7.88 4.21 -13.35
N GLY A 57 -6.72 3.52 -13.31
CA GLY A 57 -6.59 2.11 -13.69
C GLY A 57 -6.38 1.85 -15.19
N PHE A 58 -6.26 2.88 -16.01
CA PHE A 58 -6.04 2.78 -17.46
C PHE A 58 -4.54 2.75 -17.82
N SER A 59 -3.78 1.89 -17.13
CA SER A 59 -2.31 1.89 -17.22
C SER A 59 -1.76 1.47 -18.59
N LYS A 60 -2.53 0.71 -19.39
CA LYS A 60 -2.14 0.40 -20.79
C LYS A 60 -2.12 1.67 -21.65
N GLN A 61 -3.18 2.46 -21.57
CA GLN A 61 -3.29 3.73 -22.29
C GLN A 61 -2.23 4.73 -21.80
N ALA A 62 -1.89 4.71 -20.50
CA ALA A 62 -0.80 5.54 -19.98
C ALA A 62 0.56 5.19 -20.64
N LEU A 63 0.85 3.91 -20.87
CA LEU A 63 2.05 3.49 -21.61
C LEU A 63 2.00 3.86 -23.09
N GLU A 64 0.84 3.76 -23.72
CA GLU A 64 0.65 4.20 -25.10
C GLU A 64 0.94 5.70 -25.24
N LEU A 65 0.43 6.52 -24.32
CA LEU A 65 0.74 7.95 -24.24
C LEU A 65 2.22 8.24 -24.02
N PHE A 66 2.89 7.45 -23.18
CA PHE A 66 4.34 7.58 -22.97
C PHE A 66 5.13 7.34 -24.25
N TYR A 67 4.79 6.32 -25.02
CA TYR A 67 5.45 6.04 -26.29
C TYR A 67 5.04 7.05 -27.39
N GLU A 68 3.79 7.48 -27.45
CA GLU A 68 3.33 8.55 -28.35
C GLU A 68 4.14 9.83 -28.12
N MET A 69 4.31 10.23 -26.85
CA MET A 69 5.12 11.40 -26.48
C MET A 69 6.55 11.29 -27.02
N GLN A 70 7.18 10.12 -26.95
CA GLN A 70 8.52 9.89 -27.50
C GLN A 70 8.53 9.97 -29.03
N CYS A 71 7.49 9.44 -29.71
CA CYS A 71 7.32 9.55 -31.16
C CYS A 71 7.16 11.00 -31.64
N GLU A 72 6.54 11.86 -30.85
CA GLU A 72 6.43 13.30 -31.09
C GLU A 72 7.75 14.06 -30.79
N GLY A 73 8.81 13.35 -30.42
CA GLY A 73 10.13 13.92 -30.14
C GLY A 73 10.26 14.62 -28.80
N ILE A 74 9.27 14.49 -27.92
CA ILE A 74 9.32 15.06 -26.56
C ILE A 74 10.13 14.16 -25.65
N LYS A 75 11.21 14.69 -25.08
CA LYS A 75 12.09 13.93 -24.20
C LYS A 75 11.44 13.73 -22.83
N PRO A 76 11.31 12.47 -22.35
CA PRO A 76 10.81 12.17 -21.03
C PRO A 76 11.65 12.83 -19.92
N GLN A 77 10.98 13.29 -18.89
CA GLN A 77 11.58 13.82 -17.67
C GLN A 77 11.35 12.86 -16.49
N ARG A 78 11.90 13.20 -15.31
CA ARG A 78 11.74 12.39 -14.10
C ARG A 78 10.29 12.02 -13.81
N VAL A 79 9.38 12.98 -13.87
CA VAL A 79 7.94 12.77 -13.61
C VAL A 79 7.33 11.83 -14.64
N THR A 80 7.71 11.97 -15.91
CA THR A 80 7.26 11.11 -17.02
C THR A 80 7.66 9.65 -16.77
N PHE A 81 8.93 9.42 -16.44
CA PHE A 81 9.43 8.06 -16.16
C PHE A 81 8.75 7.44 -14.94
N ILE A 82 8.52 8.22 -13.87
CA ILE A 82 7.81 7.72 -12.68
C ILE A 82 6.38 7.31 -13.06
N GLY A 83 5.68 8.11 -13.87
CA GLY A 83 4.35 7.77 -14.37
C GLY A 83 4.34 6.50 -15.22
N ALA A 84 5.27 6.36 -16.15
CA ALA A 84 5.41 5.18 -17.01
C ALA A 84 5.79 3.91 -16.20
N LEU A 85 6.69 4.03 -15.22
CA LEU A 85 7.03 2.92 -14.31
C LEU A 85 5.84 2.52 -13.43
N LYS A 86 5.04 3.50 -12.96
CA LYS A 86 3.78 3.23 -12.25
C LYS A 86 2.79 2.47 -13.12
N ALA A 87 2.69 2.83 -14.40
CA ALA A 87 1.85 2.10 -15.35
C ALA A 87 2.32 0.65 -15.51
N CYS A 88 3.63 0.42 -15.68
CA CYS A 88 4.20 -0.93 -15.74
C CYS A 88 3.91 -1.73 -14.46
N THR A 89 4.04 -1.08 -13.30
CA THR A 89 3.77 -1.69 -12.00
C THR A 89 2.32 -2.17 -11.88
N ASN A 90 1.36 -1.35 -12.31
CA ASN A 90 -0.06 -1.64 -12.20
C ASN A 90 -0.51 -2.84 -13.06
N ILE A 91 0.11 -3.02 -14.23
CA ILE A 91 -0.24 -4.11 -15.16
C ILE A 91 0.81 -5.22 -15.22
N LEU A 92 1.80 -5.19 -14.32
CA LEU A 92 2.89 -6.15 -14.21
C LEU A 92 3.69 -6.32 -15.53
N ALA A 93 3.89 -5.22 -16.26
CA ALA A 93 4.54 -5.20 -17.58
C ALA A 93 6.07 -5.13 -17.44
N TYR A 94 6.69 -6.24 -17.08
CA TYR A 94 8.14 -6.36 -16.85
C TYR A 94 8.98 -5.88 -18.03
N ASP A 95 8.69 -6.36 -19.25
CA ASP A 95 9.48 -6.03 -20.46
C ASP A 95 9.43 -4.53 -20.79
N ASN A 96 8.26 -3.91 -20.63
CA ASN A 96 8.12 -2.46 -20.79
C ASN A 96 8.90 -1.71 -19.71
N GLY A 97 8.83 -2.18 -18.47
CA GLY A 97 9.58 -1.61 -17.35
C GLY A 97 11.11 -1.68 -17.58
N ARG A 98 11.61 -2.79 -18.13
CA ARG A 98 13.03 -2.93 -18.54
C ARG A 98 13.44 -1.95 -19.62
N LYS A 99 12.61 -1.77 -20.64
CA LYS A 99 12.88 -0.80 -21.72
C LYS A 99 12.95 0.61 -21.17
N ILE A 100 11.96 0.98 -20.32
CA ILE A 100 11.93 2.28 -19.67
C ILE A 100 13.17 2.47 -18.76
N HIS A 101 13.63 1.41 -18.06
CA HIS A 101 14.87 1.50 -17.27
C HIS A 101 16.09 1.81 -18.17
N VAL A 102 16.19 1.22 -19.35
CA VAL A 102 17.26 1.56 -20.32
C VAL A 102 17.16 3.03 -20.74
N ASP A 103 15.96 3.52 -21.08
CA ASP A 103 15.76 4.93 -21.45
C ASP A 103 16.16 5.88 -20.29
N ILE A 104 15.89 5.49 -19.03
CA ILE A 104 16.31 6.25 -17.84
C ILE A 104 17.82 6.31 -17.72
N VAL A 105 18.53 5.17 -17.92
CA VAL A 105 19.99 5.11 -17.89
C VAL A 105 20.59 6.01 -18.96
N GLU A 106 20.10 5.92 -20.20
CA GLU A 106 20.53 6.74 -21.33
C GLU A 106 20.29 8.26 -21.11
N SER A 107 19.22 8.59 -20.37
CA SER A 107 18.92 9.97 -19.98
C SER A 107 19.78 10.53 -18.83
N GLY A 108 20.57 9.68 -18.17
CA GLY A 108 21.38 10.04 -17.01
C GLY A 108 20.60 10.26 -15.71
N LEU A 109 19.32 9.85 -15.65
CA LEU A 109 18.43 10.05 -14.49
C LEU A 109 18.41 8.87 -13.51
N GLU A 110 19.11 7.77 -13.81
CA GLU A 110 19.13 6.52 -13.01
C GLU A 110 19.41 6.75 -11.52
N TRP A 111 20.28 7.69 -11.21
CA TRP A 111 20.78 7.90 -9.85
C TRP A 111 19.90 8.78 -8.95
N GLY A 112 18.71 9.14 -9.41
CA GLY A 112 17.76 9.89 -8.59
C GLY A 112 16.98 8.98 -7.63
N THR A 113 16.95 9.29 -6.34
CA THR A 113 16.24 8.48 -5.31
C THR A 113 14.78 8.18 -5.67
N TYR A 114 14.08 9.14 -6.25
CA TYR A 114 12.69 8.98 -6.66
C TYR A 114 12.51 7.96 -7.79
N ILE A 115 13.39 8.00 -8.80
CA ILE A 115 13.37 7.04 -9.91
C ILE A 115 13.82 5.67 -9.40
N GLY A 116 14.86 5.63 -8.56
CA GLY A 116 15.32 4.40 -7.94
C GLY A 116 14.21 3.68 -7.18
N ASN A 117 13.45 4.40 -6.35
CA ASN A 117 12.30 3.85 -5.63
C ASN A 117 11.19 3.35 -6.58
N ALA A 118 10.93 4.08 -7.68
CA ALA A 118 9.96 3.66 -8.68
C ALA A 118 10.41 2.37 -9.41
N LEU A 119 11.71 2.26 -9.74
CA LEU A 119 12.29 1.06 -10.34
C LEU A 119 12.26 -0.14 -9.39
N ILE A 120 12.64 0.05 -8.11
CA ILE A 120 12.58 -1.00 -7.08
C ILE A 120 11.15 -1.53 -6.98
N ASN A 121 10.17 -0.62 -6.90
CA ASN A 121 8.75 -0.99 -6.81
C ASN A 121 8.27 -1.70 -8.10
N MET A 122 8.66 -1.21 -9.28
CA MET A 122 8.29 -1.82 -10.56
C MET A 122 8.85 -3.24 -10.69
N TYR A 123 10.16 -3.42 -10.49
CA TYR A 123 10.78 -4.74 -10.56
C TYR A 123 10.21 -5.69 -9.52
N GLY A 124 10.05 -5.19 -8.29
CA GLY A 124 9.46 -5.96 -7.22
C GLY A 124 8.05 -6.42 -7.54
N LYS A 125 7.16 -5.52 -7.93
CA LYS A 125 5.77 -5.88 -8.30
C LYS A 125 5.68 -6.82 -9.50
N CYS A 126 6.65 -6.76 -10.42
CA CYS A 126 6.77 -7.73 -11.51
C CYS A 126 7.41 -9.07 -11.08
N GLY A 127 7.71 -9.27 -9.80
CA GLY A 127 8.26 -10.52 -9.26
C GLY A 127 9.78 -10.68 -9.42
N ASN A 128 10.49 -9.68 -9.88
CA ASN A 128 11.93 -9.73 -10.05
C ASN A 128 12.67 -9.05 -8.90
N LEU A 129 12.82 -9.78 -7.79
CA LEU A 129 13.50 -9.29 -6.58
C LEU A 129 14.99 -9.03 -6.80
N THR A 130 15.62 -9.78 -7.71
CA THR A 130 17.04 -9.64 -8.05
C THR A 130 17.32 -8.28 -8.67
N ASP A 131 16.53 -7.88 -9.69
CA ASP A 131 16.71 -6.59 -10.34
C ASP A 131 16.34 -5.44 -9.38
N ALA A 132 15.31 -5.61 -8.55
CA ALA A 132 14.96 -4.62 -7.51
C ALA A 132 16.14 -4.38 -6.55
N LYS A 133 16.81 -5.45 -6.11
CA LYS A 133 17.98 -5.38 -5.25
C LYS A 133 19.18 -4.76 -5.96
N CYS A 134 19.42 -5.12 -7.22
CA CYS A 134 20.50 -4.52 -8.04
C CYS A 134 20.32 -3.01 -8.18
N VAL A 135 19.09 -2.53 -8.42
CA VAL A 135 18.81 -1.08 -8.47
C VAL A 135 19.10 -0.43 -7.13
N PHE A 136 18.64 -1.04 -6.03
CA PHE A 136 18.89 -0.53 -4.69
C PHE A 136 20.38 -0.38 -4.37
N GLU A 137 21.19 -1.40 -4.70
CA GLU A 137 22.64 -1.43 -4.44
C GLU A 137 23.42 -0.40 -5.27
N ARG A 138 22.91 -0.03 -6.45
CA ARG A 138 23.50 0.97 -7.33
C ARG A 138 23.19 2.42 -6.95
N LEU A 139 22.16 2.65 -6.12
CA LEU A 139 21.82 4.01 -5.72
C LEU A 139 22.93 4.64 -4.88
N PRO A 140 23.41 5.84 -5.23
CA PRO A 140 24.52 6.49 -4.54
C PRO A 140 24.16 6.95 -3.13
N SER A 141 22.88 7.18 -2.89
CA SER A 141 22.33 7.51 -1.56
C SER A 141 21.00 6.81 -1.37
N GLN A 142 20.88 6.10 -0.28
CA GLN A 142 19.62 5.50 0.16
C GLN A 142 19.05 6.35 1.30
N ASN A 143 17.75 6.35 1.44
CA ASN A 143 17.02 6.92 2.57
C ASN A 143 16.02 5.91 3.12
N THR A 144 15.37 6.23 4.24
CA THR A 144 14.36 5.36 4.86
C THR A 144 13.30 4.88 3.86
N VAL A 145 12.85 5.76 2.94
CA VAL A 145 11.86 5.37 1.89
C VAL A 145 12.41 4.33 0.93
N THR A 146 13.70 4.44 0.54
CA THR A 146 14.34 3.47 -0.34
C THR A 146 14.45 2.09 0.33
N TRP A 147 14.85 2.04 1.60
CA TRP A 147 14.88 0.82 2.39
C TRP A 147 13.49 0.22 2.55
N ASN A 148 12.49 1.04 2.89
CA ASN A 148 11.10 0.59 3.02
C ASN A 148 10.55 0.04 1.70
N SER A 149 10.88 0.65 0.56
CA SER A 149 10.47 0.14 -0.75
C SER A 149 11.01 -1.26 -0.99
N LEU A 150 12.30 -1.49 -0.68
CA LEU A 150 12.91 -2.81 -0.84
C LEU A 150 12.31 -3.84 0.14
N ILE A 151 12.22 -3.52 1.43
CA ILE A 151 11.62 -4.41 2.45
C ILE A 151 10.19 -4.78 2.05
N THR A 152 9.37 -3.79 1.66
CA THR A 152 7.97 -4.02 1.27
C THR A 152 7.86 -4.99 0.11
N VAL A 153 8.70 -4.83 -0.91
CA VAL A 153 8.72 -5.71 -2.08
C VAL A 153 9.06 -7.14 -1.69
N PHE A 154 10.08 -7.35 -0.87
CA PHE A 154 10.49 -8.68 -0.41
C PHE A 154 9.40 -9.35 0.42
N VAL A 155 8.74 -8.61 1.33
CA VAL A 155 7.61 -9.12 2.13
C VAL A 155 6.42 -9.50 1.24
N GLN A 156 6.07 -8.68 0.26
CA GLN A 156 4.95 -8.96 -0.65
C GLN A 156 5.13 -10.22 -1.49
N TYR A 157 6.36 -10.59 -1.78
CA TYR A 157 6.69 -11.81 -2.54
C TYR A 157 7.07 -13.00 -1.65
N GLY A 158 6.82 -12.91 -0.34
CA GLY A 158 7.09 -14.00 0.58
C GLY A 158 8.56 -14.24 0.91
N ALA A 159 9.48 -13.41 0.41
CA ALA A 159 10.90 -13.45 0.73
C ALA A 159 11.16 -12.77 2.09
N CYS A 160 10.46 -13.27 3.13
CA CYS A 160 10.41 -12.60 4.43
C CYS A 160 11.72 -12.69 5.19
N GLU A 161 12.47 -13.79 5.07
CA GLU A 161 13.78 -13.94 5.71
C GLU A 161 14.78 -12.92 5.18
N GLU A 162 14.82 -12.71 3.86
CA GLU A 162 15.64 -11.71 3.23
C GLU A 162 15.19 -10.28 3.60
N ALA A 163 13.87 -10.05 3.71
CA ALA A 163 13.33 -8.77 4.18
C ALA A 163 13.82 -8.44 5.60
N LEU A 164 13.85 -9.43 6.50
CA LEU A 164 14.39 -9.25 7.85
C LEU A 164 15.89 -8.99 7.85
N GLN A 165 16.66 -9.63 6.96
CA GLN A 165 18.09 -9.32 6.79
C GLN A 165 18.32 -7.91 6.26
N ILE A 166 17.48 -7.44 5.32
CA ILE A 166 17.52 -6.07 4.80
C ILE A 166 17.22 -5.09 5.93
N PHE A 167 16.22 -5.36 6.77
CA PHE A 167 15.90 -4.55 7.94
C PHE A 167 17.08 -4.45 8.93
N GLN A 168 17.75 -5.55 9.23
CA GLN A 168 18.94 -5.53 10.10
C GLN A 168 20.05 -4.62 9.54
N LYS A 169 20.26 -4.64 8.22
CA LYS A 169 21.23 -3.74 7.59
C LYS A 169 20.79 -2.29 7.65
N MET A 170 19.50 -2.02 7.45
CA MET A 170 18.93 -0.67 7.55
C MET A 170 19.21 -0.05 8.92
N GLN A 171 19.00 -0.80 10.00
CA GLN A 171 19.17 -0.31 11.38
C GLN A 171 20.57 0.17 11.73
N ILE A 172 21.59 -0.18 10.94
CA ILE A 172 22.98 0.29 11.18
C ILE A 172 23.12 1.80 10.90
N GLN A 173 22.29 2.35 9.98
CA GLN A 173 22.46 3.72 9.50
C GLN A 173 21.16 4.55 9.56
N PHE A 174 20.00 3.89 9.64
CA PHE A 174 18.70 4.56 9.57
C PHE A 174 17.79 4.08 10.70
N GLU A 175 17.06 5.03 11.27
CA GLU A 175 15.99 4.70 12.22
C GLU A 175 14.76 4.18 11.47
N PRO A 176 14.14 3.08 11.95
CA PRO A 176 12.89 2.58 11.42
C PRO A 176 11.76 3.59 11.60
N ASP A 177 10.95 3.77 10.57
CA ASP A 177 9.72 4.53 10.64
C ASP A 177 8.49 3.61 10.80
N LYS A 178 7.30 4.20 10.85
CA LYS A 178 6.04 3.46 10.94
C LYS A 178 5.89 2.41 9.83
N VAL A 179 6.25 2.74 8.60
CA VAL A 179 6.14 1.83 7.45
C VAL A 179 7.10 0.66 7.61
N THR A 180 8.34 0.94 8.04
CA THR A 180 9.35 -0.10 8.34
C THR A 180 8.80 -1.10 9.35
N PHE A 181 8.29 -0.62 10.51
CA PHE A 181 7.77 -1.51 11.55
C PHE A 181 6.61 -2.38 11.04
N ILE A 182 5.63 -1.78 10.35
CA ILE A 182 4.50 -2.53 9.80
C ILE A 182 4.98 -3.61 8.83
N CYS A 183 5.91 -3.31 7.93
CA CYS A 183 6.43 -4.28 6.96
C CYS A 183 7.19 -5.41 7.65
N VAL A 184 8.04 -5.10 8.62
CA VAL A 184 8.85 -6.09 9.34
C VAL A 184 7.98 -7.00 10.23
N ILE A 185 6.98 -6.44 10.91
CA ILE A 185 6.02 -7.22 11.69
C ILE A 185 5.21 -8.16 10.77
N LYS A 186 4.80 -7.69 9.59
CA LYS A 186 4.14 -8.53 8.57
C LYS A 186 5.06 -9.64 8.06
N ALA A 187 6.36 -9.37 7.90
CA ALA A 187 7.32 -10.42 7.56
C ALA A 187 7.38 -11.50 8.65
N CYS A 188 7.45 -11.10 9.93
CA CYS A 188 7.42 -12.03 11.06
C CYS A 188 6.13 -12.85 11.10
N LEU A 189 4.99 -12.21 10.81
CA LEU A 189 3.68 -12.87 10.71
C LEU A 189 3.70 -13.99 9.66
N GLN A 190 4.14 -13.67 8.44
CA GLN A 190 4.09 -14.61 7.30
C GLN A 190 4.94 -15.88 7.51
N ILE A 191 6.05 -15.78 8.23
CA ILE A 191 6.93 -16.93 8.52
C ILE A 191 6.82 -17.44 9.96
N ALA A 192 5.79 -16.98 10.68
CA ALA A 192 5.54 -17.32 12.09
C ALA A 192 6.79 -17.14 13.00
N ALA A 193 7.60 -16.10 12.74
CA ALA A 193 8.85 -15.82 13.45
C ALA A 193 8.59 -15.09 14.78
N LEU A 194 7.91 -15.73 15.73
CA LEU A 194 7.50 -15.14 17.01
C LEU A 194 8.66 -14.50 17.78
N GLN A 195 9.82 -15.16 17.86
CA GLN A 195 10.95 -14.64 18.64
C GLN A 195 11.50 -13.34 18.02
N TYR A 196 11.60 -13.29 16.69
CA TYR A 196 12.02 -12.08 16.01
C TYR A 196 10.96 -10.98 16.14
N GLY A 197 9.67 -11.33 16.06
CA GLY A 197 8.56 -10.42 16.32
C GLY A 197 8.61 -9.78 17.72
N LYS A 198 9.01 -10.52 18.74
CA LYS A 198 9.24 -9.99 20.11
C LYS A 198 10.39 -8.97 20.15
N VAL A 199 11.47 -9.23 19.44
CA VAL A 199 12.57 -8.26 19.30
C VAL A 199 12.08 -6.98 18.61
N VAL A 200 11.33 -7.10 17.52
CA VAL A 200 10.76 -5.95 16.82
C VAL A 200 9.77 -5.18 17.71
N HIS A 201 8.94 -5.89 18.49
CA HIS A 201 8.04 -5.25 19.47
C HIS A 201 8.81 -4.41 20.49
N THR A 202 9.96 -4.91 21.01
CA THR A 202 10.81 -4.12 21.92
C THR A 202 11.26 -2.81 21.24
N LEU A 203 11.72 -2.89 19.98
CA LEU A 203 12.10 -1.70 19.21
C LEU A 203 10.93 -0.72 19.00
N VAL A 204 9.71 -1.24 18.80
CA VAL A 204 8.50 -0.40 18.70
C VAL A 204 8.24 0.32 20.01
N VAL A 205 8.34 -0.38 21.16
CA VAL A 205 8.12 0.22 22.49
C VAL A 205 9.12 1.35 22.78
N ASP A 206 10.36 1.20 22.34
CA ASP A 206 11.41 2.20 22.53
C ASP A 206 11.32 3.36 21.51
N SER A 207 10.40 3.27 20.54
CA SER A 207 10.22 4.27 19.48
C SER A 207 9.05 5.24 19.76
N ILE A 208 8.97 6.30 18.96
CA ILE A 208 7.82 7.24 18.98
C ILE A 208 6.51 6.58 18.49
N PHE A 209 6.56 5.36 17.95
CA PHE A 209 5.42 4.63 17.41
C PHE A 209 4.79 3.65 18.41
N ALA A 210 5.24 3.63 19.66
CA ALA A 210 4.72 2.76 20.74
C ALA A 210 3.18 2.86 20.90
N SER A 211 2.61 4.03 20.67
CA SER A 211 1.15 4.27 20.77
C SER A 211 0.45 4.34 19.41
N ASP A 212 1.13 4.04 18.29
CA ASP A 212 0.50 4.08 16.97
C ASP A 212 -0.46 2.89 16.79
N ILE A 213 -1.73 3.20 16.50
CA ILE A 213 -2.79 2.20 16.37
C ILE A 213 -2.50 1.17 15.26
N SER A 214 -1.95 1.62 14.12
CA SER A 214 -1.70 0.71 12.99
C SER A 214 -0.54 -0.26 13.29
N VAL A 215 0.50 0.21 13.98
CA VAL A 215 1.62 -0.62 14.42
C VAL A 215 1.14 -1.63 15.46
N ASN A 216 0.38 -1.19 16.46
CA ASN A 216 -0.16 -2.05 17.51
C ASN A 216 -1.15 -3.08 16.95
N ASN A 217 -2.03 -2.71 16.01
CA ASN A 217 -2.91 -3.66 15.34
C ASN A 217 -2.11 -4.74 14.58
N THR A 218 -1.01 -4.34 13.93
CA THR A 218 -0.14 -5.30 13.22
C THR A 218 0.62 -6.22 14.19
N LEU A 219 1.02 -5.71 15.37
CA LEU A 219 1.61 -6.55 16.44
C LEU A 219 0.60 -7.55 17.00
N ILE A 220 -0.63 -7.11 17.26
CA ILE A 220 -1.70 -8.00 17.72
C ILE A 220 -1.94 -9.11 16.70
N ASP A 221 -2.07 -8.75 15.42
CA ASP A 221 -2.25 -9.71 14.32
C ASP A 221 -1.09 -10.72 14.27
N MET A 222 0.15 -10.27 14.37
CA MET A 222 1.33 -11.14 14.41
C MET A 222 1.31 -12.08 15.63
N TYR A 223 1.01 -11.58 16.82
CA TYR A 223 0.99 -12.40 18.03
C TYR A 223 -0.10 -13.44 18.00
N VAL A 224 -1.30 -13.07 17.58
CA VAL A 224 -2.45 -13.98 17.47
C VAL A 224 -2.15 -15.09 16.46
N ASN A 225 -1.68 -14.75 15.26
CA ASN A 225 -1.35 -15.74 14.24
C ASN A 225 -0.17 -16.66 14.62
N CYS A 226 0.74 -16.18 15.49
CA CYS A 226 1.79 -17.01 16.08
C CYS A 226 1.32 -17.81 17.33
N GLY A 227 0.03 -17.77 17.69
CA GLY A 227 -0.53 -18.45 18.85
C GLY A 227 -0.12 -17.85 20.20
N SER A 228 0.43 -16.64 20.22
CA SER A 228 0.87 -15.96 21.45
C SER A 228 -0.20 -15.00 21.97
N PHE A 229 -1.34 -15.54 22.39
CA PHE A 229 -2.52 -14.77 22.82
C PHE A 229 -2.25 -13.86 24.01
N HIS A 230 -1.42 -14.33 24.96
CA HIS A 230 -1.05 -13.50 26.10
C HIS A 230 -0.32 -12.22 25.68
N ASP A 231 0.65 -12.31 24.75
CA ASP A 231 1.36 -11.14 24.27
C ASP A 231 0.42 -10.22 23.46
N ALA A 232 -0.52 -10.78 22.69
CA ALA A 232 -1.55 -10.01 21.98
C ALA A 232 -2.44 -9.20 22.95
N GLN A 233 -2.91 -9.83 24.02
CA GLN A 233 -3.68 -9.17 25.08
C GLN A 233 -2.86 -8.07 25.79
N CYS A 234 -1.57 -8.33 26.06
CA CYS A 234 -0.70 -7.32 26.65
C CYS A 234 -0.58 -6.06 25.79
N VAL A 235 -0.46 -6.22 24.46
CA VAL A 235 -0.47 -5.07 23.53
C VAL A 235 -1.83 -4.36 23.57
N PHE A 236 -2.91 -5.12 23.48
CA PHE A 236 -4.27 -4.58 23.48
C PHE A 236 -4.57 -3.74 24.74
N HIS A 237 -4.25 -4.26 25.92
CA HIS A 237 -4.50 -3.55 27.19
C HIS A 237 -3.65 -2.29 27.38
N LYS A 238 -2.54 -2.16 26.66
CA LYS A 238 -1.72 -0.94 26.66
C LYS A 238 -2.22 0.12 25.71
N MET A 239 -3.13 -0.23 24.79
CA MET A 239 -3.70 0.75 23.86
C MET A 239 -4.71 1.66 24.56
N SER A 240 -4.56 2.97 24.39
CA SER A 240 -5.47 3.95 24.99
C SER A 240 -6.83 3.99 24.29
N ASN A 241 -6.89 3.72 22.99
CA ASN A 241 -8.09 3.81 22.16
C ASN A 241 -8.13 2.69 21.12
N PRO A 242 -8.46 1.45 21.50
CA PRO A 242 -8.66 0.36 20.54
C PRO A 242 -9.80 0.72 19.58
N ASN A 243 -9.62 0.49 18.30
CA ASN A 243 -10.66 0.73 17.29
C ASN A 243 -11.30 -0.59 16.83
N VAL A 244 -12.30 -0.51 15.93
CA VAL A 244 -12.97 -1.70 15.40
C VAL A 244 -12.00 -2.71 14.77
N VAL A 245 -10.91 -2.24 14.14
CA VAL A 245 -9.90 -3.15 13.55
C VAL A 245 -9.16 -3.90 14.65
N THR A 246 -8.80 -3.25 15.76
CA THR A 246 -8.14 -3.88 16.91
C THR A 246 -8.98 -5.01 17.48
N TRP A 247 -10.26 -4.74 17.74
CA TRP A 247 -11.22 -5.71 18.26
C TRP A 247 -11.44 -6.87 17.28
N SER A 248 -11.69 -6.56 16.00
CA SER A 248 -11.95 -7.57 14.98
C SER A 248 -10.75 -8.51 14.79
N THR A 249 -9.51 -7.98 14.85
CA THR A 249 -8.29 -8.79 14.73
C THR A 249 -8.16 -9.78 15.87
N LEU A 250 -8.42 -9.34 17.12
CA LEU A 250 -8.41 -10.24 18.27
C LEU A 250 -9.50 -11.31 18.16
N ILE A 251 -10.75 -10.90 17.96
CA ILE A 251 -11.90 -11.79 17.91
C ILE A 251 -11.73 -12.84 16.81
N ALA A 252 -11.38 -12.41 15.59
CA ALA A 252 -11.16 -13.33 14.47
C ALA A 252 -10.00 -14.29 14.76
N GLY A 253 -8.91 -13.77 15.31
CA GLY A 253 -7.76 -14.59 15.63
C GLY A 253 -8.01 -15.66 16.72
N TYR A 254 -8.72 -15.31 17.78
CA TYR A 254 -9.13 -16.29 18.79
C TYR A 254 -10.05 -17.36 18.18
N ALA A 255 -11.03 -16.95 17.35
CA ALA A 255 -11.93 -17.87 16.68
C ALA A 255 -11.20 -18.82 15.70
N ASP A 256 -10.23 -18.31 14.93
CA ASP A 256 -9.46 -19.10 13.97
C ASP A 256 -8.56 -20.15 14.63
N HIS A 257 -8.16 -19.92 15.89
CA HIS A 257 -7.36 -20.85 16.67
C HIS A 257 -8.20 -21.73 17.63
N GLY A 258 -9.53 -21.74 17.47
CA GLY A 258 -10.42 -22.61 18.25
C GLY A 258 -10.67 -22.14 19.68
N GLN A 259 -10.28 -20.92 20.04
CA GLN A 259 -10.58 -20.30 21.34
C GLN A 259 -11.90 -19.52 21.24
N ALA A 260 -12.98 -20.27 21.06
CA ALA A 260 -14.28 -19.71 20.74
C ALA A 260 -14.94 -18.98 21.92
N GLU A 261 -14.74 -19.48 23.15
CA GLU A 261 -15.29 -18.87 24.36
C GLU A 261 -14.67 -17.48 24.59
N GLU A 262 -13.34 -17.37 24.46
CA GLU A 262 -12.63 -16.11 24.59
C GLU A 262 -12.99 -15.13 23.47
N ALA A 263 -13.23 -15.61 22.25
CA ALA A 263 -13.71 -14.77 21.15
C ALA A 263 -15.09 -14.17 21.46
N LEU A 264 -16.00 -14.94 22.04
CA LEU A 264 -17.33 -14.46 22.47
C LEU A 264 -17.23 -13.44 23.60
N GLU A 265 -16.39 -13.69 24.61
CA GLU A 265 -16.15 -12.72 25.70
C GLU A 265 -15.60 -11.38 25.17
N LEU A 266 -14.68 -11.44 24.20
CA LEU A 266 -14.14 -10.23 23.57
C LEU A 266 -15.20 -9.48 22.76
N PHE A 267 -16.13 -10.19 22.13
CA PHE A 267 -17.24 -9.57 21.41
C PHE A 267 -18.20 -8.84 22.35
N GLU A 268 -18.53 -9.45 23.49
CA GLU A 268 -19.36 -8.80 24.52
C GLU A 268 -18.69 -7.53 25.04
N LYS A 269 -17.41 -7.59 25.36
CA LYS A 269 -16.64 -6.41 25.80
C LYS A 269 -16.57 -5.32 24.74
N MET A 270 -16.39 -5.68 23.46
CA MET A 270 -16.43 -4.74 22.35
C MET A 270 -17.78 -3.97 22.31
N HIS A 271 -18.88 -4.68 22.56
CA HIS A 271 -20.22 -4.10 22.60
C HIS A 271 -20.41 -3.19 23.83
N GLU A 272 -19.92 -3.61 25.00
CA GLU A 272 -19.92 -2.81 26.23
C GLU A 272 -19.13 -1.49 26.06
N ASP A 273 -18.02 -1.52 25.34
CA ASP A 273 -17.20 -0.36 24.99
C ASP A 273 -17.85 0.54 23.90
N GLY A 274 -19.03 0.17 23.40
CA GLY A 274 -19.78 0.93 22.40
C GLY A 274 -19.17 0.90 21.00
N ILE A 275 -18.28 -0.03 20.72
CA ILE A 275 -17.64 -0.18 19.41
C ILE A 275 -18.55 -1.02 18.51
N GLN A 276 -18.95 -0.46 17.36
CA GLN A 276 -19.81 -1.16 16.41
C GLN A 276 -19.02 -2.26 15.67
N PRO A 277 -19.53 -3.52 15.65
CA PRO A 277 -18.92 -4.61 14.90
C PRO A 277 -18.92 -4.33 13.40
N ASN A 278 -17.89 -4.81 12.70
CA ASN A 278 -17.83 -4.82 11.25
C ASN A 278 -17.98 -6.25 10.68
N GLU A 279 -17.94 -6.37 9.36
CA GLU A 279 -18.06 -7.65 8.66
C GLU A 279 -17.05 -8.71 9.18
N VAL A 280 -15.80 -8.30 9.43
CA VAL A 280 -14.73 -9.19 9.94
C VAL A 280 -15.09 -9.70 11.35
N THR A 281 -15.62 -8.83 12.21
CA THR A 281 -16.08 -9.19 13.56
C THR A 281 -17.16 -10.25 13.49
N PHE A 282 -18.19 -10.02 12.66
CA PHE A 282 -19.30 -10.96 12.53
C PHE A 282 -18.85 -12.32 11.98
N VAL A 283 -17.98 -12.34 10.97
CA VAL A 283 -17.42 -13.59 10.44
C VAL A 283 -16.64 -14.34 11.53
N GLY A 284 -15.82 -13.65 12.32
CA GLY A 284 -15.08 -14.26 13.44
C GLY A 284 -16.02 -14.89 14.48
N ILE A 285 -17.03 -14.16 14.92
CA ILE A 285 -18.01 -14.65 15.91
C ILE A 285 -18.84 -15.82 15.38
N LEU A 286 -19.29 -15.77 14.13
CA LEU A 286 -20.01 -16.88 13.54
C LEU A 286 -19.17 -18.15 13.45
N LYS A 287 -17.86 -18.03 13.16
CA LYS A 287 -16.92 -19.16 13.22
C LYS A 287 -16.79 -19.70 14.65
N ALA A 288 -16.65 -18.81 15.64
CA ALA A 288 -16.57 -19.20 17.05
C ALA A 288 -17.84 -19.96 17.49
N CYS A 289 -19.03 -19.39 17.24
CA CYS A 289 -20.30 -20.04 17.54
C CYS A 289 -20.45 -21.40 16.88
N SER A 290 -20.01 -21.53 15.62
CA SER A 290 -20.06 -22.79 14.87
C SER A 290 -19.17 -23.85 15.50
N SER A 291 -17.99 -23.49 15.99
CA SER A 291 -17.03 -24.46 16.56
C SER A 291 -17.51 -25.08 17.86
N ILE A 292 -18.26 -24.34 18.70
CA ILE A 292 -18.79 -24.83 19.99
C ILE A 292 -20.28 -25.17 19.96
N GLY A 293 -20.96 -25.05 18.81
CA GLY A 293 -22.38 -25.35 18.69
C GLY A 293 -23.30 -24.39 19.46
N ALA A 294 -22.88 -23.14 19.66
CA ALA A 294 -23.60 -22.13 20.46
C ALA A 294 -24.76 -21.49 19.71
N ILE A 295 -25.82 -22.26 19.44
CA ILE A 295 -26.99 -21.81 18.63
C ILE A 295 -27.64 -20.53 19.22
N GLN A 296 -27.71 -20.39 20.53
CA GLN A 296 -28.32 -19.20 21.15
C GLN A 296 -27.57 -17.92 20.78
N HIS A 297 -26.24 -17.92 20.78
CA HIS A 297 -25.43 -16.79 20.36
C HIS A 297 -25.57 -16.50 18.87
N VAL A 298 -25.75 -17.53 18.03
CA VAL A 298 -25.99 -17.35 16.58
C VAL A 298 -27.24 -16.51 16.32
N TRP A 299 -28.34 -16.74 17.06
CA TRP A 299 -29.57 -15.95 16.90
C TRP A 299 -29.35 -14.48 17.29
N SER A 300 -28.64 -14.22 18.38
CA SER A 300 -28.32 -12.85 18.81
C SER A 300 -27.45 -12.14 17.79
N VAL A 301 -26.40 -12.82 17.30
CA VAL A 301 -25.49 -12.28 16.26
C VAL A 301 -26.25 -12.03 14.96
N HIS A 302 -27.14 -12.95 14.54
CA HIS A 302 -27.94 -12.79 13.34
C HIS A 302 -28.86 -11.55 13.42
N SER A 303 -29.49 -11.30 14.57
CA SER A 303 -30.27 -10.08 14.78
C SER A 303 -29.41 -8.82 14.64
N LEU A 304 -28.22 -8.82 15.24
CA LEU A 304 -27.28 -7.71 15.10
C LEU A 304 -26.77 -7.47 13.67
N VAL A 305 -26.57 -8.54 12.90
CA VAL A 305 -26.18 -8.43 11.46
C VAL A 305 -27.27 -7.71 10.68
N ILE A 306 -28.55 -8.10 10.89
CA ILE A 306 -29.71 -7.46 10.24
C ILE A 306 -29.84 -5.98 10.66
N GLU A 307 -29.69 -5.68 11.96
CA GLU A 307 -29.77 -4.31 12.48
C GLU A 307 -28.66 -3.40 11.91
N ASN A 308 -27.49 -3.95 11.62
CA ASN A 308 -26.37 -3.21 11.00
C ASN A 308 -26.47 -3.16 9.46
N GLY A 309 -27.50 -3.73 8.85
CA GLY A 309 -27.74 -3.66 7.40
C GLY A 309 -26.76 -4.48 6.55
N LEU A 310 -26.19 -5.54 7.11
CA LEU A 310 -25.24 -6.48 6.48
C LEU A 310 -25.93 -7.76 6.02
#